data_7b94fec79399a4948a32175308877c63
#
_entry.id   7b94fec79399a4948a32175308877c63
#
_cell.length_a   1.000
_cell.length_b   1.000
_cell.length_c   1.000
_cell.angle_alpha   90.00
_cell.angle_beta   90.00
_cell.angle_gamma   90.00
#
_symmetry.space_group_name_H-M   'P 1'
#
loop_
_entity.id
_entity.type
_entity.pdbx_description
1 polymer ?
#
loop_
_entity_poly.entity_id
_entity_poly.type
_entity_poly.pdbx_seq_one_letter_code
_entity_poly.pdbx_strand_id
1 'polypeptide(L)'
;VISEENIIGGFKDLMNGPNRAILYPKAVERLARLAQLVAPNPLHIAMAVREPSSYYVSVYNQLLLSGRFQTWERFSKGLDPTAVKWSDILRPIAEIPGVAAVSIWRYEDYHRLLPQILNTLLGQPRPDIPLHMEKRMHEGLSERAVQACCTWHAAGYDGHLGAVAREDFPVSDAYPKFSPWPEELMRESRAAYGRDIEALGRAGNITVLE
;
A
#
# COMPACT_ATOMS: atom_id res chain seq x y z
N VAL A 1 6.63 -11.25 -17.14
CA VAL A 1 6.19 -10.38 -16.03
C VAL A 1 5.11 -11.10 -15.23
N ILE A 2 5.24 -11.15 -13.92
CA ILE A 2 4.23 -11.64 -12.97
C ILE A 2 3.74 -10.41 -12.21
N SER A 3 2.43 -10.17 -12.21
CA SER A 3 1.81 -9.07 -11.46
C SER A 3 0.84 -9.65 -10.44
N GLU A 4 1.16 -9.48 -9.16
CA GLU A 4 0.34 -10.00 -8.06
C GLU A 4 0.53 -9.10 -6.83
N GLU A 5 -0.54 -8.48 -6.36
CA GLU A 5 -0.48 -7.52 -5.23
C GLU A 5 -0.16 -8.17 -3.88
N ASN A 6 -0.42 -9.47 -3.71
CA ASN A 6 -0.25 -10.17 -2.44
C ASN A 6 1.03 -11.01 -2.36
N ILE A 7 1.94 -10.92 -3.34
CA ILE A 7 3.21 -11.68 -3.33
C ILE A 7 3.99 -11.47 -2.04
N ILE A 8 4.19 -10.21 -1.64
CA ILE A 8 4.96 -9.88 -0.44
C ILE A 8 4.16 -10.02 0.86
N GLY A 9 2.85 -10.11 0.77
CA GLY A 9 1.94 -10.21 1.92
C GLY A 9 0.65 -9.44 1.70
N GLY A 10 -0.32 -9.69 2.54
CA GLY A 10 -1.58 -8.98 2.56
C GLY A 10 -1.84 -8.32 3.91
N PHE A 11 -2.93 -7.55 4.00
CA PHE A 11 -3.32 -6.87 5.23
C PHE A 11 -3.53 -7.83 6.45
N LYS A 12 -3.77 -9.12 6.22
CA LYS A 12 -3.84 -10.13 7.29
C LYS A 12 -2.50 -10.29 8.02
N ASP A 13 -1.40 -10.15 7.30
CA ASP A 13 -0.06 -10.26 7.90
C ASP A 13 0.18 -9.08 8.85
N LEU A 14 -0.28 -7.88 8.48
CA LEU A 14 -0.25 -6.68 9.33
C LEU A 14 -1.11 -6.84 10.60
N MET A 15 -2.33 -7.40 10.43
CA MET A 15 -3.29 -7.53 11.56
C MET A 15 -2.89 -8.59 12.58
N ASN A 16 -2.22 -9.66 12.14
CA ASN A 16 -1.88 -10.82 12.97
C ASN A 16 -0.40 -10.85 13.40
N GLY A 17 0.41 -9.90 12.94
CA GLY A 17 1.82 -9.82 13.29
C GLY A 17 2.03 -9.38 14.75
N PRO A 18 3.10 -9.85 15.41
CA PRO A 18 3.43 -9.45 16.77
C PRO A 18 3.83 -7.98 16.88
N ASN A 19 4.30 -7.40 15.79
CA ASN A 19 4.62 -5.98 15.66
C ASN A 19 3.94 -5.39 14.44
N ARG A 20 2.89 -4.62 14.65
CA ARG A 20 2.08 -4.00 13.59
C ARG A 20 2.78 -2.83 12.89
N ALA A 21 3.93 -2.38 13.41
CA ALA A 21 4.78 -1.39 12.73
C ALA A 21 5.62 -2.03 11.60
N ILE A 22 5.76 -3.36 11.57
CA ILE A 22 6.45 -4.06 10.50
C ILE A 22 5.45 -4.41 9.42
N LEU A 23 5.54 -3.70 8.31
CA LEU A 23 4.78 -4.04 7.10
C LEU A 23 5.38 -5.32 6.47
N TYR A 24 4.51 -6.23 6.02
CA TYR A 24 4.91 -7.43 5.27
C TYR A 24 6.02 -8.28 5.91
N PRO A 25 5.85 -8.77 7.13
CA PRO A 25 6.92 -9.47 7.89
C PRO A 25 7.47 -10.72 7.21
N LYS A 26 6.74 -11.28 6.22
CA LYS A 26 7.14 -12.47 5.44
C LYS A 26 7.62 -12.15 4.02
N ALA A 27 7.80 -10.87 3.66
CA ALA A 27 8.15 -10.48 2.31
C ALA A 27 9.46 -11.12 1.83
N VAL A 28 10.50 -11.06 2.66
CA VAL A 28 11.82 -11.64 2.34
C VAL A 28 11.73 -13.15 2.11
N GLU A 29 11.06 -13.89 3.00
CA GLU A 29 10.87 -15.33 2.87
C GLU A 29 10.13 -15.71 1.57
N ARG A 30 9.03 -15.00 1.27
CA ARG A 30 8.23 -15.26 0.07
C ARG A 30 9.01 -14.97 -1.21
N LEU A 31 9.74 -13.85 -1.26
CA LEU A 31 10.53 -13.49 -2.42
C LEU A 31 11.77 -14.37 -2.59
N ALA A 32 12.38 -14.83 -1.50
CA ALA A 32 13.48 -15.80 -1.57
C ALA A 32 13.00 -17.12 -2.19
N ARG A 33 11.83 -17.62 -1.79
CA ARG A 33 11.21 -18.80 -2.43
C ARG A 33 10.93 -18.57 -3.91
N LEU A 34 10.41 -17.40 -4.27
CA LEU A 34 10.16 -17.06 -5.68
C LEU A 34 11.46 -17.02 -6.48
N ALA A 35 12.52 -16.40 -5.96
CA ALA A 35 13.84 -16.37 -6.60
C ALA A 35 14.40 -17.78 -6.86
N GLN A 36 14.23 -18.70 -5.91
CA GLN A 36 14.61 -20.10 -6.08
C GLN A 36 13.79 -20.80 -7.17
N LEU A 37 12.49 -20.54 -7.24
CA LEU A 37 11.59 -21.15 -8.24
C LEU A 37 11.89 -20.70 -9.66
N VAL A 38 12.35 -19.47 -9.85
CA VAL A 38 12.65 -18.94 -11.20
C VAL A 38 14.12 -19.12 -11.62
N ALA A 39 14.97 -19.63 -10.72
CA ALA A 39 16.38 -19.88 -11.04
C ALA A 39 16.55 -20.78 -12.28
N PRO A 40 17.57 -20.56 -13.12
CA PRO A 40 18.67 -19.60 -12.97
C PRO A 40 18.36 -18.16 -13.42
N ASN A 41 17.12 -17.85 -13.77
CA ASN A 41 16.75 -16.51 -14.23
C ASN A 41 16.80 -15.50 -13.08
N PRO A 42 17.40 -14.31 -13.29
CA PRO A 42 17.41 -13.28 -12.26
C PRO A 42 16.01 -12.72 -12.02
N LEU A 43 15.70 -12.45 -10.76
CA LEU A 43 14.45 -11.81 -10.38
C LEU A 43 14.62 -10.29 -10.32
N HIS A 44 13.83 -9.57 -11.10
CA HIS A 44 13.70 -8.12 -11.03
C HIS A 44 12.39 -7.79 -10.32
N ILE A 45 12.47 -7.05 -9.24
CA ILE A 45 11.31 -6.68 -8.41
C ILE A 45 10.93 -5.24 -8.71
N ALA A 46 9.65 -5.00 -8.94
CA ALA A 46 9.10 -3.67 -9.14
C ALA A 46 7.87 -3.48 -8.25
N MET A 47 7.85 -2.44 -7.42
CA MET A 47 6.77 -2.25 -6.48
C MET A 47 6.50 -0.79 -6.12
N ALA A 48 5.23 -0.50 -5.86
CA ALA A 48 4.84 0.77 -5.25
C ALA A 48 5.07 0.75 -3.74
N VAL A 49 5.61 1.83 -3.22
CA VAL A 49 5.65 2.14 -1.79
C VAL A 49 4.69 3.29 -1.50
N ARG A 50 4.11 3.32 -0.32
CA ARG A 50 3.08 4.30 0.01
C ARG A 50 3.37 4.98 1.33
N GLU A 51 2.99 6.25 1.44
CA GLU A 51 3.11 7.02 2.67
C GLU A 51 2.33 6.32 3.81
N PRO A 52 2.99 6.02 4.95
CA PRO A 52 2.45 5.11 5.96
C PRO A 52 1.11 5.54 6.57
N SER A 53 0.89 6.83 6.84
CA SER A 53 -0.39 7.26 7.41
C SER A 53 -1.55 6.99 6.43
N SER A 54 -1.35 7.27 5.16
CA SER A 54 -2.32 6.99 4.09
C SER A 54 -2.47 5.49 3.79
N TYR A 55 -1.40 4.72 3.96
CA TYR A 55 -1.42 3.26 3.84
C TYR A 55 -2.35 2.63 4.89
N TYR A 56 -2.21 2.98 6.17
CA TYR A 56 -3.06 2.45 7.23
C TYR A 56 -4.53 2.81 7.05
N VAL A 57 -4.83 4.03 6.63
CA VAL A 57 -6.22 4.43 6.30
C VAL A 57 -6.77 3.58 5.15
N SER A 58 -5.95 3.31 4.13
CA SER A 58 -6.36 2.43 3.03
C SER A 58 -6.64 1.01 3.48
N VAL A 59 -5.77 0.44 4.33
CA VAL A 59 -5.97 -0.90 4.92
C VAL A 59 -7.27 -0.94 5.73
N TYR A 60 -7.52 0.08 6.56
CA TYR A 60 -8.75 0.17 7.33
C TYR A 60 -10.00 0.21 6.44
N ASN A 61 -9.99 1.02 5.39
CA ASN A 61 -11.08 1.06 4.43
C ASN A 61 -11.31 -0.31 3.76
N GLN A 62 -10.25 -1.02 3.39
CA GLN A 62 -10.35 -2.37 2.83
C GLN A 62 -10.93 -3.39 3.84
N LEU A 63 -10.62 -3.25 5.13
CA LEU A 63 -11.24 -4.09 6.17
C LEU A 63 -12.76 -3.87 6.22
N LEU A 64 -13.22 -2.63 6.24
CA LEU A 64 -14.64 -2.31 6.24
C LEU A 64 -15.34 -2.82 4.96
N LEU A 65 -14.72 -2.63 3.80
CA LEU A 65 -15.23 -3.12 2.51
C LEU A 65 -15.28 -4.66 2.45
N SER A 66 -14.39 -5.34 3.18
CA SER A 66 -14.36 -6.81 3.27
C SER A 66 -15.27 -7.38 4.38
N GLY A 67 -16.11 -6.57 5.00
CA GLY A 67 -17.03 -6.99 6.06
C GLY A 67 -16.38 -7.20 7.43
N ARG A 68 -15.20 -6.63 7.67
CA ARG A 68 -14.51 -6.69 8.97
C ARG A 68 -14.65 -5.38 9.70
N PHE A 69 -15.76 -5.26 10.43
CA PHE A 69 -16.12 -4.03 11.09
C PHE A 69 -15.43 -3.91 12.45
N GLN A 70 -14.75 -2.79 12.64
CA GLN A 70 -14.16 -2.36 13.90
C GLN A 70 -14.01 -0.84 13.88
N THR A 71 -13.96 -0.21 15.04
CA THR A 71 -13.72 1.24 15.10
C THR A 71 -12.27 1.58 14.71
N TRP A 72 -12.06 2.82 14.28
CA TRP A 72 -10.72 3.32 13.97
C TRP A 72 -9.79 3.25 15.18
N GLU A 73 -10.27 3.61 16.38
CA GLU A 73 -9.49 3.59 17.62
C GLU A 73 -8.98 2.17 17.94
N ARG A 74 -9.82 1.16 17.70
CA ARG A 74 -9.41 -0.24 17.88
C ARG A 74 -8.40 -0.66 16.82
N PHE A 75 -8.62 -0.27 15.56
CA PHE A 75 -7.72 -0.58 14.47
C PHE A 75 -6.36 0.09 14.65
N SER A 76 -6.32 1.39 14.95
CA SER A 76 -5.10 2.20 15.02
C SER A 76 -4.30 2.02 16.31
N LYS A 77 -4.85 1.33 17.31
CA LYS A 77 -4.18 1.13 18.60
C LYS A 77 -2.79 0.51 18.42
N GLY A 78 -1.75 1.23 18.85
CA GLY A 78 -0.36 0.80 18.75
C GLY A 78 0.26 0.92 17.34
N LEU A 79 -0.42 1.57 16.39
CA LEU A 79 0.17 1.96 15.12
C LEU A 79 0.85 3.33 15.25
N ASP A 80 2.06 3.41 14.73
CA ASP A 80 2.81 4.66 14.57
C ASP A 80 3.27 4.78 13.11
N PRO A 81 2.62 5.62 12.30
CA PRO A 81 3.01 5.80 10.91
C PRO A 81 4.38 6.47 10.74
N THR A 82 4.89 7.16 11.76
CA THR A 82 6.21 7.82 11.71
C THR A 82 7.37 6.82 11.88
N ALA A 83 7.10 5.69 12.52
CA ALA A 83 8.09 4.65 12.79
C ALA A 83 8.26 3.66 11.62
N VAL A 84 7.35 3.66 10.64
CA VAL A 84 7.40 2.76 9.49
C VAL A 84 8.47 3.19 8.51
N LYS A 85 9.36 2.24 8.16
CA LYS A 85 10.40 2.45 7.14
C LYS A 85 10.31 1.40 6.05
N TRP A 86 10.19 1.84 4.82
CA TRP A 86 10.25 0.95 3.66
C TRP A 86 11.65 0.38 3.45
N SER A 87 12.67 1.09 3.89
CA SER A 87 14.07 0.61 3.87
C SER A 87 14.27 -0.67 4.69
N ASP A 88 13.54 -0.86 5.80
CA ASP A 88 13.63 -2.07 6.62
C ASP A 88 13.12 -3.32 5.90
N ILE A 89 12.30 -3.14 4.86
CA ILE A 89 11.75 -4.21 4.02
C ILE A 89 12.57 -4.37 2.75
N LEU A 90 12.88 -3.27 2.08
CA LEU A 90 13.45 -3.27 0.73
C LEU A 90 14.94 -3.63 0.71
N ARG A 91 15.71 -3.22 1.71
CA ARG A 91 17.14 -3.59 1.79
C ARG A 91 17.32 -5.09 1.91
N PRO A 92 16.68 -5.80 2.86
CA PRO A 92 16.76 -7.25 2.91
C PRO A 92 16.26 -7.95 1.64
N ILE A 93 15.23 -7.40 0.97
CA ILE A 93 14.74 -7.93 -0.32
C ILE A 93 15.83 -7.81 -1.40
N ALA A 94 16.51 -6.68 -1.47
CA ALA A 94 17.56 -6.43 -2.45
C ALA A 94 18.82 -7.29 -2.24
N GLU A 95 18.99 -7.88 -1.05
CA GLU A 95 20.09 -8.79 -0.70
C GLU A 95 19.74 -10.27 -0.94
N ILE A 96 18.51 -10.59 -1.35
CA ILE A 96 18.09 -11.98 -1.62
C ILE A 96 18.94 -12.54 -2.79
N PRO A 97 19.59 -13.72 -2.65
CA PRO A 97 20.27 -14.37 -3.76
C PRO A 97 19.32 -14.62 -4.94
N GLY A 98 19.72 -14.18 -6.14
CA GLY A 98 18.89 -14.27 -7.33
C GLY A 98 18.03 -13.02 -7.61
N VAL A 99 17.94 -12.07 -6.69
CA VAL A 99 17.38 -10.74 -6.97
C VAL A 99 18.47 -9.87 -7.62
N ALA A 100 18.25 -9.45 -8.86
CA ALA A 100 19.18 -8.64 -9.63
C ALA A 100 18.96 -7.14 -9.42
N ALA A 101 17.71 -6.71 -9.28
CA ALA A 101 17.36 -5.30 -9.08
C ALA A 101 16.01 -5.15 -8.39
N VAL A 102 15.85 -4.05 -7.67
CA VAL A 102 14.58 -3.61 -7.09
C VAL A 102 14.28 -2.20 -7.60
N SER A 103 13.16 -2.04 -8.28
CA SER A 103 12.65 -0.74 -8.73
C SER A 103 11.43 -0.36 -7.92
N ILE A 104 11.44 0.83 -7.34
CA ILE A 104 10.32 1.32 -6.53
C ILE A 104 9.84 2.69 -7.02
N TRP A 105 8.60 2.99 -6.74
CA TRP A 105 8.03 4.32 -6.92
C TRP A 105 7.07 4.64 -5.79
N ARG A 106 6.87 5.93 -5.55
CA ARG A 106 5.83 6.37 -4.62
C ARG A 106 4.46 6.14 -5.25
N TYR A 107 3.56 5.49 -4.53
CA TYR A 107 2.18 5.30 -4.97
C TYR A 107 1.50 6.64 -5.33
N GLU A 108 1.86 7.68 -4.62
CA GLU A 108 1.38 9.05 -4.82
C GLU A 108 1.73 9.59 -6.21
N ASP A 109 2.85 9.15 -6.78
CA ASP A 109 3.36 9.56 -8.10
C ASP A 109 2.94 8.61 -9.25
N TYR A 110 2.16 7.55 -8.94
CA TYR A 110 1.83 6.48 -9.89
C TYR A 110 1.33 7.02 -11.24
N HIS A 111 0.40 8.00 -11.22
CA HIS A 111 -0.17 8.53 -12.46
C HIS A 111 0.87 9.22 -13.34
N ARG A 112 1.77 9.98 -12.74
CA ARG A 112 2.84 10.68 -13.43
C ARG A 112 3.88 9.71 -13.99
N LEU A 113 4.18 8.66 -13.22
CA LEU A 113 5.25 7.70 -13.52
C LEU A 113 4.78 6.49 -14.34
N LEU A 114 3.50 6.36 -14.67
CA LEU A 114 2.97 5.17 -15.32
C LEU A 114 3.73 4.76 -16.61
N PRO A 115 4.12 5.66 -17.51
CA PRO A 115 4.95 5.28 -18.67
C PRO A 115 6.30 4.69 -18.26
N GLN A 116 6.98 5.28 -17.29
CA GLN A 116 8.26 4.80 -16.78
C GLN A 116 8.15 3.47 -16.06
N ILE A 117 7.09 3.28 -15.27
CA ILE A 117 6.77 2.01 -14.59
C ILE A 117 6.60 0.91 -15.64
N LEU A 118 5.81 1.15 -16.69
CA LEU A 118 5.60 0.17 -17.76
C LEU A 118 6.90 -0.15 -18.50
N ASN A 119 7.73 0.85 -18.81
CA ASN A 119 9.04 0.63 -19.44
C ASN A 119 9.94 -0.25 -18.56
N THR A 120 9.92 0.00 -17.24
CA THR A 120 10.67 -0.81 -16.26
C THR A 120 10.18 -2.25 -16.22
N LEU A 121 8.85 -2.46 -16.20
CA LEU A 121 8.24 -3.79 -16.14
C LEU A 121 8.44 -4.59 -17.45
N LEU A 122 8.41 -3.93 -18.59
CA LEU A 122 8.48 -4.57 -19.92
C LEU A 122 9.90 -4.63 -20.48
N GLY A 123 10.86 -3.96 -19.85
CA GLY A 123 12.25 -3.88 -20.29
C GLY A 123 12.47 -3.04 -21.57
N GLN A 124 11.40 -2.44 -22.09
CA GLN A 124 11.45 -1.60 -23.30
C GLN A 124 10.27 -0.63 -23.36
N PRO A 125 10.41 0.52 -24.02
CA PRO A 125 9.30 1.43 -24.26
C PRO A 125 8.20 0.78 -25.12
N ARG A 126 6.96 0.97 -24.70
CA ARG A 126 5.76 0.49 -25.40
C ARG A 126 4.78 1.64 -25.60
N PRO A 127 5.06 2.55 -26.56
CA PRO A 127 4.19 3.70 -26.86
C PRO A 127 2.84 3.30 -27.46
N ASP A 128 2.72 2.08 -27.93
CA ASP A 128 1.52 1.47 -28.50
C ASP A 128 0.49 1.02 -27.43
N ILE A 129 0.88 0.99 -26.15
CA ILE A 129 -0.07 0.67 -25.07
C ILE A 129 -0.85 1.94 -24.75
N PRO A 130 -2.17 1.98 -25.02
CA PRO A 130 -2.99 3.11 -24.65
C PRO A 130 -3.10 3.19 -23.12
N LEU A 131 -2.57 4.27 -22.55
CA LEU A 131 -2.68 4.53 -21.12
C LEU A 131 -4.05 5.15 -20.84
N HIS A 132 -5.06 4.31 -20.67
CA HIS A 132 -6.35 4.75 -20.19
C HIS A 132 -6.23 5.02 -18.69
N MET A 133 -6.02 6.27 -18.35
CA MET A 133 -6.04 6.78 -16.97
C MET A 133 -7.49 6.89 -16.52
N GLU A 134 -8.13 5.76 -16.32
CA GLU A 134 -9.50 5.75 -15.81
C GLU A 134 -9.55 6.37 -14.41
N LYS A 135 -10.68 7.03 -14.15
CA LYS A 135 -11.03 7.56 -12.83
C LYS A 135 -10.71 6.52 -11.76
N ARG A 136 -10.08 6.92 -10.67
CA ARG A 136 -9.70 6.02 -9.57
C ARG A 136 -10.84 5.07 -9.25
N MET A 137 -10.68 3.78 -9.58
CA MET A 137 -11.71 2.75 -9.36
C MET A 137 -11.98 2.50 -7.87
N HIS A 138 -11.04 2.86 -6.99
CA HIS A 138 -11.13 2.66 -5.55
C HIS A 138 -10.84 3.95 -4.80
N GLU A 139 -11.77 4.90 -4.84
CA GLU A 139 -11.81 5.98 -3.88
C GLU A 139 -12.02 5.38 -2.48
N GLY A 140 -11.25 5.86 -1.49
CA GLY A 140 -11.46 5.44 -0.10
C GLY A 140 -12.87 5.80 0.37
N LEU A 141 -13.23 5.38 1.57
CA LEU A 141 -14.51 5.74 2.17
C LEU A 141 -14.50 7.21 2.62
N SER A 142 -15.67 7.84 2.59
CA SER A 142 -15.89 9.11 3.26
C SER A 142 -16.00 8.90 4.78
N GLU A 143 -15.84 9.96 5.55
CA GLU A 143 -16.05 9.93 7.00
C GLU A 143 -17.45 9.43 7.35
N ARG A 144 -18.47 9.90 6.62
CA ARG A 144 -19.85 9.48 6.80
C ARG A 144 -20.08 8.01 6.47
N ALA A 145 -19.42 7.49 5.41
CA ALA A 145 -19.49 6.08 5.05
C ALA A 145 -18.89 5.19 6.13
N VAL A 146 -17.75 5.58 6.71
CA VAL A 146 -17.13 4.84 7.83
C VAL A 146 -18.05 4.81 9.03
N GLN A 147 -18.65 5.94 9.43
CA GLN A 147 -19.60 6.01 10.54
C GLN A 147 -20.82 5.13 10.27
N ALA A 148 -21.38 5.18 9.08
CA ALA A 148 -22.53 4.36 8.69
C ALA A 148 -22.22 2.87 8.80
N CYS A 149 -21.09 2.39 8.26
CA CYS A 149 -20.66 0.98 8.38
C CYS A 149 -20.63 0.52 9.83
N CYS A 150 -19.97 1.28 10.70
CA CYS A 150 -19.82 0.92 12.10
C CYS A 150 -21.16 0.93 12.84
N THR A 151 -22.03 1.92 12.56
CA THR A 151 -23.35 2.05 13.17
C THR A 151 -24.29 0.91 12.75
N TRP A 152 -24.34 0.61 11.46
CA TRP A 152 -25.19 -0.47 10.93
C TRP A 152 -24.75 -1.83 11.47
N HIS A 153 -23.44 -2.10 11.48
CA HIS A 153 -22.94 -3.33 12.08
C HIS A 153 -23.29 -3.45 13.58
N ALA A 154 -23.13 -2.36 14.35
CA ALA A 154 -23.49 -2.34 15.76
C ALA A 154 -25.00 -2.54 15.99
N ALA A 155 -25.84 -2.16 15.02
CA ALA A 155 -27.28 -2.39 15.02
C ALA A 155 -27.68 -3.81 14.57
N GLY A 156 -26.71 -4.68 14.27
CA GLY A 156 -26.94 -6.08 13.87
C GLY A 156 -27.19 -6.28 12.38
N TYR A 157 -26.92 -5.28 11.53
CA TYR A 157 -26.97 -5.48 10.08
C TYR A 157 -25.72 -6.22 9.62
N ASP A 158 -25.91 -7.12 8.67
CA ASP A 158 -24.86 -7.94 8.04
C ASP A 158 -24.76 -7.65 6.54
N GLY A 159 -23.75 -8.26 5.88
CA GLY A 159 -23.55 -8.19 4.45
C GLY A 159 -22.51 -7.17 4.02
N HIS A 160 -22.66 -6.63 2.81
CA HIS A 160 -21.70 -5.74 2.17
C HIS A 160 -21.87 -4.26 2.61
N LEU A 161 -21.98 -4.02 3.91
CA LEU A 161 -22.24 -2.68 4.47
C LEU A 161 -21.25 -1.63 3.98
N GLY A 162 -19.96 -2.00 3.81
CA GLY A 162 -18.95 -1.08 3.30
C GLY A 162 -19.21 -0.62 1.86
N ALA A 163 -19.70 -1.52 1.00
CA ALA A 163 -20.04 -1.18 -0.38
C ALA A 163 -21.26 -0.26 -0.43
N VAL A 164 -22.31 -0.60 0.32
CA VAL A 164 -23.54 0.22 0.42
C VAL A 164 -23.21 1.60 0.98
N ALA A 165 -22.45 1.68 2.08
CA ALA A 165 -22.08 2.97 2.66
C ALA A 165 -21.25 3.84 1.70
N ARG A 166 -20.40 3.24 0.86
CA ARG A 166 -19.64 3.98 -0.16
C ARG A 166 -20.54 4.53 -1.27
N GLU A 167 -21.59 3.80 -1.64
CA GLU A 167 -22.57 4.23 -2.63
C GLU A 167 -23.48 5.35 -2.09
N ASP A 168 -23.95 5.19 -0.85
CA ASP A 168 -24.85 6.15 -0.19
C ASP A 168 -24.14 7.47 0.19
N PHE A 169 -22.86 7.36 0.56
CA PHE A 169 -22.04 8.48 1.04
C PHE A 169 -20.70 8.56 0.28
N PRO A 170 -20.72 8.79 -1.05
CA PRO A 170 -19.50 8.88 -1.85
C PRO A 170 -18.65 10.07 -1.40
N VAL A 171 -17.33 9.95 -1.56
CA VAL A 171 -16.40 11.06 -1.25
C VAL A 171 -16.76 12.27 -2.12
N SER A 172 -17.05 13.39 -1.46
CA SER A 172 -17.50 14.65 -2.06
C SER A 172 -17.28 15.81 -1.09
N ASP A 173 -17.58 17.02 -1.50
CA ASP A 173 -17.55 18.19 -0.59
C ASP A 173 -18.53 18.03 0.59
N ALA A 174 -19.68 17.36 0.37
CA ALA A 174 -20.66 17.06 1.42
C ALA A 174 -20.22 15.92 2.33
N TYR A 175 -19.43 14.99 1.81
CA TYR A 175 -18.92 13.82 2.54
C TYR A 175 -17.41 13.72 2.36
N PRO A 176 -16.63 14.45 3.16
CA PRO A 176 -15.18 14.49 3.03
C PRO A 176 -14.57 13.11 3.25
N LYS A 177 -13.42 12.91 2.61
CA LYS A 177 -12.66 11.68 2.71
C LYS A 177 -12.27 11.41 4.16
N PHE A 178 -12.42 10.16 4.60
CA PHE A 178 -12.00 9.73 5.93
C PHE A 178 -10.51 9.98 6.16
N SER A 179 -10.19 10.84 7.12
CA SER A 179 -8.84 11.26 7.48
C SER A 179 -8.68 11.33 9.01
N PRO A 180 -8.53 10.18 9.67
CA PRO A 180 -8.66 10.07 11.12
C PRO A 180 -7.38 10.44 11.90
N TRP A 181 -6.24 10.58 11.23
CA TRP A 181 -4.99 10.93 11.88
C TRP A 181 -4.94 12.43 12.19
N PRO A 182 -4.33 12.85 13.33
CA PRO A 182 -4.00 14.26 13.56
C PRO A 182 -3.12 14.80 12.43
N GLU A 183 -3.34 16.05 12.03
CA GLU A 183 -2.61 16.69 10.93
C GLU A 183 -1.11 16.73 11.19
N GLU A 184 -0.71 17.00 12.44
CA GLU A 184 0.68 16.98 12.89
C GLU A 184 1.34 15.63 12.61
N LEU A 185 0.69 14.54 13.04
CA LEU A 185 1.19 13.18 12.85
C LEU A 185 1.30 12.82 11.36
N MET A 186 0.35 13.24 10.53
CA MET A 186 0.43 13.05 9.08
C MET A 186 1.61 13.84 8.46
N ARG A 187 1.89 15.04 8.97
CA ARG A 187 3.04 15.84 8.52
C ARG A 187 4.36 15.17 8.88
N GLU A 188 4.48 14.68 10.10
CA GLU A 188 5.67 13.96 10.58
C GLU A 188 5.89 12.66 9.81
N SER A 189 4.81 11.89 9.57
CA SER A 189 4.84 10.66 8.77
C SER A 189 5.34 10.93 7.35
N ARG A 190 4.79 11.95 6.68
CA ARG A 190 5.24 12.34 5.33
C ARG A 190 6.73 12.74 5.31
N ALA A 191 7.17 13.47 6.33
CA ALA A 191 8.58 13.88 6.42
C ALA A 191 9.51 12.67 6.68
N ALA A 192 9.13 11.74 7.55
CA ALA A 192 9.86 10.50 7.80
C ALA A 192 9.93 9.62 6.55
N TYR A 193 8.80 9.43 5.88
CA TYR A 193 8.71 8.71 4.61
C TYR A 193 9.59 9.32 3.52
N GLY A 194 9.57 10.64 3.37
CA GLY A 194 10.41 11.33 2.39
C GLY A 194 11.91 11.07 2.60
N ARG A 195 12.38 11.17 3.85
CA ARG A 195 13.78 10.87 4.21
C ARG A 195 14.16 9.41 3.97
N ASP A 196 13.25 8.49 4.26
CA ASP A 196 13.48 7.05 4.06
C ASP A 196 13.61 6.69 2.57
N ILE A 197 12.73 7.22 1.72
CA ILE A 197 12.81 7.02 0.27
C ILE A 197 14.08 7.63 -0.33
N GLU A 198 14.46 8.83 0.09
CA GLU A 198 15.72 9.47 -0.33
C GLU A 198 16.94 8.62 0.08
N ALA A 199 16.93 8.04 1.28
CA ALA A 199 17.99 7.14 1.73
C ALA A 199 18.06 5.82 0.94
N LEU A 200 16.92 5.33 0.44
CA LEU A 200 16.83 4.16 -0.44
C LEU A 200 17.43 4.44 -1.82
N GLY A 201 17.20 5.62 -2.39
CA GLY A 201 17.77 6.00 -3.69
C GLY A 201 19.30 6.03 -3.73
N ARG A 202 19.96 5.98 -2.58
CA ARG A 202 21.43 5.88 -2.46
C ARG A 202 21.93 4.44 -2.31
N ALA A 203 21.05 3.44 -2.27
CA ALA A 203 21.40 2.03 -2.13
C ALA A 203 21.64 1.40 -3.53
N GLY A 204 22.78 0.77 -3.75
CA GLY A 204 23.31 0.43 -5.09
C GLY A 204 22.46 -0.47 -5.99
N ASN A 205 21.55 -1.32 -5.43
CA ASN A 205 20.67 -2.22 -6.19
C ASN A 205 19.18 -1.89 -6.06
N ILE A 206 18.87 -0.72 -5.50
CA ILE A 206 17.50 -0.19 -5.41
C ILE A 206 17.41 1.09 -6.25
N THR A 207 16.48 1.12 -7.19
CA THR A 207 16.22 2.29 -8.03
C THR A 207 14.90 2.91 -7.63
N VAL A 208 14.89 4.18 -7.27
CA VAL A 208 13.67 4.97 -7.06
C VAL A 208 13.32 5.65 -8.39
N LEU A 209 12.13 5.35 -8.92
CA LEU A 209 11.60 6.03 -10.11
C LEU A 209 11.05 7.41 -9.70
N GLU A 210 11.45 8.46 -10.44
CA GLU A 210 11.10 9.86 -10.18
C GLU A 210 10.53 10.57 -11.43
#